data_f34f3847c043f33cf09b8f2fbd6baf9a
#
_entry.id   f34f3847c043f33cf09b8f2fbd6baf9a
#
_cell.length_a   1.000
_cell.length_b   1.000
_cell.length_c   1.000
_cell.angle_alpha   90.00
_cell.angle_beta   90.00
_cell.angle_gamma   90.00
#
_symmetry.space_group_name_H-M   'P 1'
#
loop_
_entity.id
_entity.type
_entity.pdbx_description
1 polymer ?
#
loop_
_entity_poly.entity_id
_entity_poly.type
_entity_poly.pdbx_seq_one_letter_code
_entity_poly.pdbx_strand_id
1 'polypeptide(L)'
;MKSLLALLLASACFQAQSANLPPCDKAVRFSAAWFADPEVDNAKPAAELTKIGAGAGRSGTQLGHVVVETKLAVMPQTSCQGVVVRLDYIKPVLRVASEIPPGSCAYAHVMKHEQTHVRIHRDIARQFRELDYPWASGGSSAGILVYAKQELDRLMQAQVLFDNPEEYARNFSACGGEIARLVKPAASTKSGQTPG
;
A
#
# COMPACT_ATOMS: atom_id res chain seq x y z
N MET A 1 38.01 -7.15 65.13
CA MET A 1 38.52 -7.68 63.88
C MET A 1 37.37 -7.61 62.88
N LYS A 2 37.40 -6.60 61.99
CA LYS A 2 36.34 -6.36 61.01
C LYS A 2 36.90 -6.64 59.61
N SER A 3 36.48 -7.75 58.97
CA SER A 3 36.88 -8.10 57.61
C SER A 3 36.04 -7.31 56.61
N LEU A 4 36.66 -6.41 55.88
CA LEU A 4 36.06 -5.75 54.71
C LEU A 4 36.17 -6.69 53.53
N LEU A 5 35.03 -7.14 53.02
CA LEU A 5 34.95 -7.89 51.76
C LEU A 5 34.78 -6.85 50.62
N ALA A 6 35.80 -6.67 49.84
CA ALA A 6 35.78 -5.80 48.65
C ALA A 6 35.12 -6.55 47.50
N LEU A 7 33.92 -6.12 47.11
CA LEU A 7 33.21 -6.59 45.90
C LEU A 7 33.80 -5.88 44.69
N LEU A 8 34.60 -6.58 43.91
CA LEU A 8 35.05 -6.15 42.60
C LEU A 8 33.91 -6.33 41.58
N LEU A 9 33.19 -5.26 41.26
CA LEU A 9 32.27 -5.20 40.14
C LEU A 9 33.07 -5.16 38.82
N ALA A 10 33.18 -6.28 38.17
CA ALA A 10 33.70 -6.36 36.81
C ALA A 10 32.64 -5.78 35.86
N SER A 11 32.79 -4.50 35.50
CA SER A 11 32.03 -3.88 34.41
C SER A 11 32.51 -4.51 33.10
N ALA A 12 31.78 -5.52 32.62
CA ALA A 12 31.92 -6.02 31.27
C ALA A 12 31.41 -4.91 30.31
N CYS A 13 32.34 -4.07 29.82
CA CYS A 13 32.09 -3.25 28.65
C CYS A 13 31.79 -4.19 27.47
N PHE A 14 30.50 -4.34 27.16
CA PHE A 14 30.07 -4.82 25.86
C PHE A 14 30.48 -3.76 24.83
N GLN A 15 31.73 -3.82 24.39
CA GLN A 15 32.14 -3.16 23.16
C GLN A 15 31.39 -3.89 22.06
N ALA A 16 30.33 -3.24 21.56
CA ALA A 16 29.71 -3.60 20.29
C ALA A 16 30.85 -3.58 19.26
N GLN A 17 31.38 -4.75 18.95
CA GLN A 17 32.29 -4.94 17.81
C GLN A 17 31.47 -4.52 16.58
N SER A 18 31.62 -3.26 16.16
CA SER A 18 31.36 -2.86 14.79
C SER A 18 32.36 -3.69 13.97
N ALA A 19 31.99 -4.91 13.69
CA ALA A 19 32.76 -5.76 12.80
C ALA A 19 33.01 -4.91 11.55
N ASN A 20 34.26 -4.84 11.09
CA ASN A 20 34.63 -4.20 9.84
C ASN A 20 34.00 -5.02 8.72
N LEU A 21 32.69 -4.78 8.49
CA LEU A 21 31.98 -5.39 7.39
C LEU A 21 32.59 -4.89 6.08
N PRO A 22 32.74 -5.73 5.07
CA PRO A 22 33.22 -5.29 3.76
C PRO A 22 32.24 -4.28 3.15
N PRO A 23 32.66 -3.42 2.23
CA PRO A 23 31.75 -2.61 1.45
C PRO A 23 30.75 -3.50 0.70
N CYS A 24 29.51 -3.04 0.58
CA CYS A 24 28.52 -3.70 -0.27
C CYS A 24 28.79 -3.38 -1.74
N ASP A 25 28.38 -4.25 -2.66
CA ASP A 25 28.37 -3.96 -4.11
C ASP A 25 27.49 -2.72 -4.41
N LYS A 26 26.41 -2.55 -3.66
CA LYS A 26 25.57 -1.35 -3.66
C LYS A 26 25.42 -0.83 -2.23
N ALA A 27 25.78 0.42 -1.99
CA ALA A 27 25.64 1.08 -0.69
C ALA A 27 24.17 1.15 -0.23
N VAL A 28 23.24 1.29 -1.19
CA VAL A 28 21.81 1.28 -0.96
C VAL A 28 21.17 0.21 -1.86
N ARG A 29 20.43 -0.70 -1.26
CA ARG A 29 19.69 -1.75 -1.94
C ARG A 29 18.20 -1.58 -1.69
N PHE A 30 17.38 -1.76 -2.71
CA PHE A 30 15.92 -1.76 -2.60
C PHE A 30 15.39 -3.19 -2.52
N SER A 31 14.38 -3.39 -1.68
CA SER A 31 13.66 -4.65 -1.54
C SER A 31 12.17 -4.39 -1.36
N ALA A 32 11.33 -5.30 -1.82
CA ALA A 32 9.90 -5.25 -1.59
C ALA A 32 9.36 -6.64 -1.32
N ALA A 33 8.42 -6.75 -0.39
CA ALA A 33 7.77 -8.00 -0.04
C ALA A 33 6.24 -7.85 -0.15
N TRP A 34 5.63 -8.85 -0.79
CA TRP A 34 4.19 -9.04 -0.84
C TRP A 34 3.86 -10.29 -0.02
N PHE A 35 3.15 -10.14 1.09
CA PHE A 35 3.05 -11.19 2.10
C PHE A 35 1.87 -12.15 1.95
N ALA A 36 0.80 -11.77 1.24
CA ALA A 36 -0.38 -12.62 1.09
C ALA A 36 -1.19 -12.25 -0.15
N ASP A 37 -2.03 -13.17 -0.60
CA ASP A 37 -3.11 -12.82 -1.51
C ASP A 37 -4.16 -11.98 -0.77
N PRO A 38 -4.85 -11.06 -1.47
CA PRO A 38 -5.87 -10.23 -0.85
C PRO A 38 -6.99 -11.07 -0.25
N GLU A 39 -7.39 -10.73 0.98
CA GLU A 39 -8.66 -11.17 1.51
C GLU A 39 -9.80 -10.48 0.76
N VAL A 40 -10.87 -11.22 0.44
CA VAL A 40 -12.05 -10.67 -0.24
C VAL A 40 -13.10 -10.33 0.80
N ASP A 41 -13.51 -9.06 0.84
CA ASP A 41 -14.52 -8.52 1.77
C ASP A 41 -15.70 -7.93 0.98
N ASN A 42 -16.89 -8.49 1.17
CA ASN A 42 -18.14 -8.06 0.54
C ASN A 42 -19.13 -7.45 1.54
N ALA A 43 -18.67 -7.11 2.74
CA ALA A 43 -19.57 -6.66 3.81
C ALA A 43 -20.01 -5.19 3.67
N LYS A 44 -19.26 -4.38 2.93
CA LYS A 44 -19.48 -2.92 2.87
C LYS A 44 -20.36 -2.52 1.69
N PRO A 45 -21.38 -1.65 1.93
CA PRO A 45 -22.19 -1.09 0.84
C PRO A 45 -21.39 -0.08 0.00
N ALA A 46 -21.79 0.09 -1.27
CA ALA A 46 -21.17 1.05 -2.19
C ALA A 46 -21.06 2.46 -1.62
N ALA A 47 -22.06 2.91 -0.84
CA ALA A 47 -22.03 4.21 -0.18
C ALA A 47 -20.86 4.34 0.83
N GLU A 48 -20.54 3.27 1.57
CA GLU A 48 -19.40 3.25 2.49
C GLU A 48 -18.07 3.19 1.72
N LEU A 49 -17.97 2.35 0.68
CA LEU A 49 -16.79 2.29 -0.17
C LEU A 49 -16.52 3.64 -0.83
N THR A 50 -17.56 4.35 -1.28
CA THR A 50 -17.46 5.69 -1.86
C THR A 50 -16.90 6.70 -0.85
N LYS A 51 -17.32 6.65 0.42
CA LYS A 51 -16.76 7.52 1.48
C LYS A 51 -15.27 7.22 1.72
N ILE A 52 -14.89 5.94 1.73
CA ILE A 52 -13.50 5.53 1.87
C ILE A 52 -12.68 6.04 0.68
N GLY A 53 -13.18 5.87 -0.55
CA GLY A 53 -12.53 6.35 -1.76
C GLY A 53 -12.38 7.87 -1.79
N ALA A 54 -13.41 8.62 -1.38
CA ALA A 54 -13.36 10.08 -1.30
C ALA A 54 -12.30 10.56 -0.30
N GLY A 55 -12.13 9.89 0.84
CA GLY A 55 -11.05 10.15 1.79
C GLY A 55 -9.66 9.91 1.21
N ALA A 56 -9.54 9.08 0.19
CA ALA A 56 -8.33 8.83 -0.59
C ALA A 56 -8.23 9.67 -1.87
N GLY A 57 -9.07 10.72 -2.04
CA GLY A 57 -9.06 11.62 -3.19
C GLY A 57 -9.73 11.07 -4.45
N ARG A 58 -10.47 9.97 -4.38
CA ARG A 58 -11.20 9.39 -5.51
C ARG A 58 -12.57 10.05 -5.65
N SER A 59 -13.01 10.26 -6.88
CA SER A 59 -14.35 10.78 -7.21
C SER A 59 -15.27 9.67 -7.74
N GLY A 60 -16.60 9.91 -7.67
CA GLY A 60 -17.60 8.97 -8.16
C GLY A 60 -17.94 7.82 -7.20
N THR A 61 -18.93 7.00 -7.60
CA THR A 61 -19.38 5.85 -6.81
C THR A 61 -18.37 4.73 -6.90
N GLN A 62 -17.86 4.27 -5.75
CA GLN A 62 -16.94 3.14 -5.66
C GLN A 62 -17.73 1.84 -5.47
N LEU A 63 -17.52 0.89 -6.37
CA LEU A 63 -18.15 -0.45 -6.35
C LEU A 63 -17.22 -1.52 -5.83
N GLY A 64 -15.94 -1.23 -5.88
CA GLY A 64 -14.87 -2.01 -5.34
C GLY A 64 -13.79 -1.13 -4.75
N HIS A 65 -12.88 -1.71 -4.01
CA HIS A 65 -11.75 -0.98 -3.43
C HIS A 65 -10.65 -1.95 -2.98
N VAL A 66 -9.45 -1.78 -3.48
CA VAL A 66 -8.27 -2.45 -2.92
C VAL A 66 -7.64 -1.56 -1.87
N VAL A 67 -7.54 -2.08 -0.66
CA VAL A 67 -6.81 -1.44 0.44
C VAL A 67 -5.52 -2.21 0.65
N VAL A 68 -4.40 -1.50 0.64
CA VAL A 68 -3.10 -2.07 0.95
C VAL A 68 -2.38 -1.13 1.91
N GLU A 69 -2.06 -1.64 3.07
CA GLU A 69 -1.15 -0.94 3.97
C GLU A 69 0.28 -1.12 3.46
N THR A 70 1.03 -0.03 3.32
CA THR A 70 2.44 -0.06 2.94
C THR A 70 3.31 0.46 4.08
N LYS A 71 4.43 -0.22 4.31
CA LYS A 71 5.45 0.20 5.27
C LYS A 71 6.79 0.34 4.56
N LEU A 72 7.38 1.52 4.67
CA LEU A 72 8.70 1.82 4.13
C LEU A 72 9.70 1.99 5.28
N ALA A 73 10.83 1.30 5.22
CA ALA A 73 11.87 1.34 6.24
C ALA A 73 13.26 1.31 5.62
N VAL A 74 14.21 2.00 6.26
CA VAL A 74 15.64 1.92 5.95
C VAL A 74 16.32 1.14 7.08
N MET A 75 17.03 0.08 6.73
CA MET A 75 17.68 -0.81 7.69
C MET A 75 19.14 -1.06 7.29
N PRO A 76 20.07 -1.24 8.24
CA PRO A 76 21.43 -1.63 7.91
C PRO A 76 21.44 -3.02 7.24
N GLN A 77 22.38 -3.23 6.31
CA GLN A 77 22.72 -4.56 5.83
C GLN A 77 23.57 -5.28 6.88
N THR A 78 23.32 -6.57 7.08
CA THR A 78 23.99 -7.36 8.12
C THR A 78 25.30 -7.98 7.65
N SER A 79 25.53 -8.05 6.33
CA SER A 79 26.69 -8.71 5.72
C SER A 79 27.74 -7.76 5.15
N CYS A 80 27.42 -6.47 4.99
CA CYS A 80 28.30 -5.47 4.40
C CYS A 80 27.91 -4.05 4.84
N GLN A 81 28.78 -3.07 4.57
CA GLN A 81 28.55 -1.65 4.90
C GLN A 81 27.58 -1.00 3.92
N GLY A 82 26.29 -1.07 4.23
CA GLY A 82 25.24 -0.50 3.39
C GLY A 82 23.88 -0.56 4.08
N VAL A 83 22.87 -0.11 3.37
CA VAL A 83 21.48 -0.13 3.84
C VAL A 83 20.55 -0.81 2.85
N VAL A 84 19.47 -1.39 3.38
CA VAL A 84 18.34 -1.88 2.60
C VAL A 84 17.16 -0.95 2.84
N VAL A 85 16.59 -0.44 1.76
CA VAL A 85 15.27 0.20 1.78
C VAL A 85 14.23 -0.88 1.52
N ARG A 86 13.37 -1.12 2.51
CA ARG A 86 12.37 -2.19 2.44
C ARG A 86 10.97 -1.60 2.33
N LEU A 87 10.24 -2.05 1.32
CA LEU A 87 8.82 -1.79 1.12
C LEU A 87 8.04 -3.07 1.43
N ASP A 88 7.20 -3.01 2.44
CA ASP A 88 6.30 -4.11 2.81
C ASP A 88 4.86 -3.76 2.44
N TYR A 89 4.17 -4.69 1.76
CA TYR A 89 2.74 -4.64 1.52
C TYR A 89 2.05 -5.54 2.53
N ILE A 90 1.22 -4.94 3.40
CA ILE A 90 0.64 -5.61 4.55
C ILE A 90 -0.88 -5.69 4.38
N LYS A 91 -1.46 -6.86 4.67
CA LYS A 91 -2.91 -7.10 4.74
C LYS A 91 -3.68 -6.52 3.55
N PRO A 92 -3.40 -6.92 2.31
CA PRO A 92 -4.20 -6.47 1.18
C PRO A 92 -5.64 -6.98 1.33
N VAL A 93 -6.61 -6.08 1.20
CA VAL A 93 -8.04 -6.40 1.23
C VAL A 93 -8.66 -5.92 -0.06
N LEU A 94 -9.32 -6.82 -0.78
CA LEU A 94 -10.10 -6.52 -1.96
C LEU A 94 -11.57 -6.47 -1.58
N ARG A 95 -12.22 -5.32 -1.75
CA ARG A 95 -13.63 -5.13 -1.43
C ARG A 95 -14.48 -5.07 -2.69
N VAL A 96 -15.65 -5.69 -2.63
CA VAL A 96 -16.72 -5.53 -3.60
C VAL A 96 -17.97 -5.14 -2.84
N ALA A 97 -18.72 -4.16 -3.35
CA ALA A 97 -19.92 -3.64 -2.68
C ALA A 97 -20.94 -4.75 -2.40
N SER A 98 -21.53 -4.73 -1.20
CA SER A 98 -22.47 -5.76 -0.73
C SER A 98 -23.75 -5.86 -1.55
N GLU A 99 -24.11 -4.82 -2.29
CA GLU A 99 -25.23 -4.80 -3.23
C GLU A 99 -24.97 -5.66 -4.48
N ILE A 100 -23.72 -6.03 -4.73
CA ILE A 100 -23.33 -6.81 -5.92
C ILE A 100 -23.20 -8.29 -5.52
N PRO A 101 -24.18 -9.14 -5.92
CA PRO A 101 -24.19 -10.52 -5.48
C PRO A 101 -23.00 -11.32 -6.02
N PRO A 102 -22.30 -12.11 -5.18
CA PRO A 102 -21.31 -13.08 -5.66
C PRO A 102 -21.87 -13.98 -6.75
N GLY A 103 -21.08 -14.23 -7.79
CA GLY A 103 -21.47 -15.07 -8.93
C GLY A 103 -22.25 -14.32 -10.02
N SER A 104 -22.65 -13.06 -9.83
CA SER A 104 -23.25 -12.24 -10.88
C SER A 104 -22.20 -11.77 -11.89
N CYS A 105 -22.65 -11.34 -13.09
CA CYS A 105 -21.76 -10.71 -14.07
C CYS A 105 -21.14 -9.43 -13.49
N ALA A 106 -21.93 -8.61 -12.80
CA ALA A 106 -21.48 -7.40 -12.13
C ALA A 106 -20.36 -7.70 -11.13
N TYR A 107 -20.50 -8.76 -10.32
CA TYR A 107 -19.46 -9.17 -9.35
C TYR A 107 -18.16 -9.55 -10.05
N ALA A 108 -18.25 -10.42 -11.08
CA ALA A 108 -17.07 -10.84 -11.83
C ALA A 108 -16.35 -9.65 -12.49
N HIS A 109 -17.11 -8.67 -12.98
CA HIS A 109 -16.58 -7.47 -13.60
C HIS A 109 -15.84 -6.57 -12.60
N VAL A 110 -16.46 -6.23 -11.46
CA VAL A 110 -15.85 -5.43 -10.40
C VAL A 110 -14.63 -6.16 -9.82
N MET A 111 -14.76 -7.46 -9.54
CA MET A 111 -13.65 -8.27 -9.06
C MET A 111 -12.44 -8.22 -10.00
N LYS A 112 -12.65 -8.32 -11.31
CA LYS A 112 -11.59 -8.23 -12.33
C LYS A 112 -10.90 -6.87 -12.31
N HIS A 113 -11.67 -5.78 -12.14
CA HIS A 113 -11.13 -4.42 -12.00
C HIS A 113 -10.23 -4.33 -10.77
N GLU A 114 -10.71 -4.75 -9.59
CA GLU A 114 -9.97 -4.69 -8.34
C GLU A 114 -8.72 -5.60 -8.36
N GLN A 115 -8.81 -6.77 -8.98
CA GLN A 115 -7.64 -7.64 -9.20
C GLN A 115 -6.58 -6.98 -10.09
N THR A 116 -6.97 -6.03 -10.95
CA THR A 116 -6.00 -5.26 -11.74
C THR A 116 -5.22 -4.32 -10.84
N HIS A 117 -5.85 -3.63 -9.87
CA HIS A 117 -5.15 -2.86 -8.86
C HIS A 117 -4.13 -3.70 -8.08
N VAL A 118 -4.49 -4.93 -7.71
CA VAL A 118 -3.56 -5.87 -7.05
C VAL A 118 -2.36 -6.18 -7.94
N ARG A 119 -2.58 -6.42 -9.25
CA ARG A 119 -1.48 -6.67 -10.20
C ARG A 119 -0.57 -5.45 -10.32
N ILE A 120 -1.14 -4.25 -10.41
CA ILE A 120 -0.36 -3.00 -10.45
C ILE A 120 0.50 -2.86 -9.19
N HIS A 121 -0.02 -3.14 -7.98
CA HIS A 121 0.78 -3.14 -6.76
C HIS A 121 1.93 -4.14 -6.79
N ARG A 122 1.72 -5.34 -7.34
CA ARG A 122 2.79 -6.35 -7.52
C ARG A 122 3.86 -5.87 -8.51
N ASP A 123 3.45 -5.20 -9.58
CA ASP A 123 4.38 -4.59 -10.54
C ASP A 123 5.16 -3.43 -9.93
N ILE A 124 4.52 -2.60 -9.11
CA ILE A 124 5.19 -1.54 -8.34
C ILE A 124 6.24 -2.16 -7.40
N ALA A 125 5.89 -3.24 -6.68
CA ALA A 125 6.84 -3.94 -5.81
C ALA A 125 8.04 -4.48 -6.60
N ARG A 126 7.81 -5.00 -7.81
CA ARG A 126 8.89 -5.46 -8.70
C ARG A 126 9.79 -4.30 -9.13
N GLN A 127 9.20 -3.22 -9.66
CA GLN A 127 9.94 -2.04 -10.11
C GLN A 127 10.70 -1.37 -8.95
N PHE A 128 10.12 -1.35 -7.75
CA PHE A 128 10.77 -0.81 -6.56
C PHE A 128 12.06 -1.57 -6.21
N ARG A 129 12.10 -2.90 -6.39
CA ARG A 129 13.34 -3.69 -6.18
C ARG A 129 14.43 -3.39 -7.21
N GLU A 130 14.05 -2.89 -8.38
CA GLU A 130 14.95 -2.57 -9.49
C GLU A 130 15.49 -1.14 -9.41
N LEU A 131 15.07 -0.33 -8.43
CA LEU A 131 15.56 1.03 -8.25
C LEU A 131 17.05 1.04 -7.91
N ASP A 132 17.73 2.04 -8.47
CA ASP A 132 19.10 2.39 -8.13
C ASP A 132 19.14 3.73 -7.40
N TYR A 133 19.91 3.78 -6.31
CA TYR A 133 20.12 5.02 -5.59
C TYR A 133 21.18 5.85 -6.32
N PRO A 134 20.88 7.11 -6.71
CA PRO A 134 21.72 7.85 -7.65
C PRO A 134 23.05 8.35 -7.07
N TRP A 135 23.24 8.29 -5.75
CA TRP A 135 24.44 8.80 -5.11
C TRP A 135 25.32 7.66 -4.59
N ALA A 136 26.50 7.52 -5.19
CA ALA A 136 27.43 6.41 -4.90
C ALA A 136 27.94 6.39 -3.45
N SER A 137 28.06 7.56 -2.79
CA SER A 137 28.51 7.67 -1.41
C SER A 137 27.47 7.30 -0.36
N GLY A 138 26.29 6.80 -0.79
CA GLY A 138 25.17 6.66 0.12
C GLY A 138 24.63 8.04 0.51
N GLY A 139 23.95 8.13 1.61
CA GLY A 139 23.38 9.36 2.14
C GLY A 139 22.93 9.14 3.57
N SER A 140 22.39 10.18 4.20
CA SER A 140 21.72 9.97 5.48
C SER A 140 20.49 9.06 5.29
N SER A 141 20.16 8.25 6.28
CA SER A 141 18.96 7.40 6.24
C SER A 141 17.69 8.21 5.92
N ALA A 142 17.62 9.46 6.40
CA ALA A 142 16.53 10.38 6.09
C ALA A 142 16.48 10.74 4.60
N GLY A 143 17.60 11.08 3.99
CA GLY A 143 17.70 11.41 2.55
C GLY A 143 17.35 10.20 1.68
N ILE A 144 17.83 9.02 2.06
CA ILE A 144 17.50 7.76 1.36
C ILE A 144 15.99 7.48 1.44
N LEU A 145 15.37 7.68 2.61
CA LEU A 145 13.93 7.48 2.79
C LEU A 145 13.11 8.46 1.96
N VAL A 146 13.52 9.74 1.89
CA VAL A 146 12.87 10.76 1.06
C VAL A 146 12.91 10.34 -0.41
N TYR A 147 14.07 9.94 -0.92
CA TYR A 147 14.21 9.45 -2.30
C TYR A 147 13.30 8.25 -2.55
N ALA A 148 13.36 7.25 -1.67
CA ALA A 148 12.54 6.04 -1.80
C ALA A 148 11.04 6.35 -1.81
N LYS A 149 10.60 7.31 -0.98
CA LYS A 149 9.21 7.75 -0.97
C LYS A 149 8.82 8.43 -2.27
N GLN A 150 9.65 9.32 -2.81
CA GLN A 150 9.40 10.00 -4.08
C GLN A 150 9.28 9.00 -5.24
N GLU A 151 10.18 8.01 -5.28
CA GLU A 151 10.12 6.97 -6.31
C GLU A 151 8.88 6.07 -6.15
N LEU A 152 8.51 5.72 -4.92
CA LEU A 152 7.28 4.98 -4.67
C LEU A 152 6.05 5.78 -5.10
N ASP A 153 5.97 7.07 -4.74
CA ASP A 153 4.88 7.97 -5.15
C ASP A 153 4.79 8.05 -6.70
N ARG A 154 5.92 8.12 -7.39
CA ARG A 154 5.99 8.07 -8.86
C ARG A 154 5.46 6.76 -9.43
N LEU A 155 5.85 5.63 -8.87
CA LEU A 155 5.37 4.31 -9.29
C LEU A 155 3.87 4.14 -9.03
N MET A 156 3.37 4.70 -7.93
CA MET A 156 1.94 4.65 -7.56
C MET A 156 1.03 5.41 -8.55
N GLN A 157 1.57 6.29 -9.40
CA GLN A 157 0.78 6.94 -10.47
C GLN A 157 0.11 5.93 -11.41
N ALA A 158 0.66 4.72 -11.54
CA ALA A 158 0.04 3.65 -12.34
C ALA A 158 -1.37 3.29 -11.84
N GLN A 159 -1.65 3.39 -10.54
CA GLN A 159 -2.97 3.17 -9.96
C GLN A 159 -3.96 4.27 -10.40
N VAL A 160 -3.50 5.53 -10.35
CA VAL A 160 -4.31 6.70 -10.74
C VAL A 160 -4.62 6.68 -12.24
N LEU A 161 -3.65 6.30 -13.06
CA LEU A 161 -3.82 6.21 -14.52
C LEU A 161 -4.78 5.08 -14.92
N PHE A 162 -4.85 4.02 -14.13
CA PHE A 162 -5.80 2.94 -14.37
C PHE A 162 -7.24 3.36 -14.00
N ASP A 163 -7.43 4.09 -12.89
CA ASP A 163 -8.73 4.63 -12.43
C ASP A 163 -9.12 5.90 -13.20
N ASN A 164 -9.17 5.84 -14.52
CA ASN A 164 -9.57 6.98 -15.32
C ASN A 164 -11.09 7.04 -15.56
N PRO A 165 -11.65 8.21 -15.97
CA PRO A 165 -13.10 8.38 -16.18
C PRO A 165 -13.68 7.42 -17.22
N GLU A 166 -12.91 7.05 -18.24
CA GLU A 166 -13.34 6.15 -19.31
C GLU A 166 -13.49 4.71 -18.76
N GLU A 167 -12.61 4.30 -17.83
CA GLU A 167 -12.72 3.01 -17.16
C GLU A 167 -14.00 2.96 -16.30
N TYR A 168 -14.28 4.00 -15.54
CA TYR A 168 -15.52 4.12 -14.76
C TYR A 168 -16.78 4.06 -15.65
N ALA A 169 -16.78 4.76 -16.79
CA ALA A 169 -17.92 4.73 -17.72
C ALA A 169 -18.16 3.33 -18.29
N ARG A 170 -17.08 2.59 -18.64
CA ARG A 170 -17.17 1.21 -19.10
C ARG A 170 -17.71 0.29 -18.01
N ASN A 171 -17.29 0.48 -16.77
CA ASN A 171 -17.75 -0.33 -15.64
C ASN A 171 -19.25 -0.20 -15.42
N PHE A 172 -19.82 1.00 -15.49
CA PHE A 172 -21.27 1.22 -15.33
C PHE A 172 -22.10 0.62 -16.45
N SER A 173 -21.62 0.57 -17.68
CA SER A 173 -22.31 0.00 -18.81
C SER A 173 -22.15 -1.52 -18.95
N ALA A 174 -21.21 -2.10 -18.22
CA ALA A 174 -20.92 -3.52 -18.26
C ALA A 174 -22.13 -4.37 -17.84
N CYS A 175 -22.11 -5.65 -18.22
CA CYS A 175 -23.14 -6.61 -17.85
C CYS A 175 -24.57 -6.20 -18.25
N GLY A 176 -24.73 -5.53 -19.39
CA GLY A 176 -26.06 -5.03 -19.84
C GLY A 176 -26.69 -4.03 -18.87
N GLY A 177 -25.88 -3.23 -18.19
CA GLY A 177 -26.31 -2.24 -17.21
C GLY A 177 -26.73 -2.85 -15.85
N GLU A 178 -26.36 -4.09 -15.55
CA GLU A 178 -26.65 -4.71 -14.24
C GLU A 178 -26.11 -3.88 -13.11
N ILE A 179 -24.86 -3.40 -13.21
CA ILE A 179 -24.20 -2.56 -12.20
C ILE A 179 -25.03 -1.32 -11.91
N ALA A 180 -25.45 -0.59 -12.96
CA ALA A 180 -26.26 0.62 -12.81
C ALA A 180 -27.62 0.37 -12.13
N ARG A 181 -28.18 -0.83 -12.27
CA ARG A 181 -29.43 -1.22 -11.60
C ARG A 181 -29.23 -1.56 -10.12
N LEU A 182 -28.12 -2.21 -9.79
CA LEU A 182 -27.81 -2.64 -8.42
C LEU A 182 -27.39 -1.47 -7.53
N VAL A 183 -26.69 -0.50 -8.08
CA VAL A 183 -26.13 0.63 -7.34
C VAL A 183 -26.85 1.92 -7.72
N LYS A 184 -28.18 1.96 -7.53
CA LYS A 184 -28.94 3.20 -7.70
C LYS A 184 -28.42 4.25 -6.70
N PRO A 185 -28.12 5.50 -7.14
CA PRO A 185 -27.87 6.59 -6.20
C PRO A 185 -29.09 6.68 -5.27
N ALA A 186 -28.84 6.77 -3.96
CA ALA A 186 -29.92 7.07 -3.01
C ALA A 186 -30.66 8.29 -3.54
N ALA A 187 -31.97 8.13 -3.77
CA ALA A 187 -32.81 9.23 -4.29
C ALA A 187 -32.54 10.43 -3.39
N SER A 188 -32.07 11.54 -3.97
CA SER A 188 -31.94 12.80 -3.26
C SER A 188 -33.34 13.14 -2.77
N THR A 189 -33.58 12.98 -1.48
CA THR A 189 -34.75 13.52 -0.81
C THR A 189 -34.71 15.02 -1.05
N LYS A 190 -35.47 15.47 -2.08
CA LYS A 190 -35.79 16.89 -2.22
C LYS A 190 -36.44 17.29 -0.90
N SER A 191 -35.67 18.01 -0.07
CA SER A 191 -36.23 18.72 1.06
C SER A 191 -37.37 19.60 0.53
N GLY A 192 -38.61 19.22 0.87
CA GLY A 192 -39.78 19.97 0.52
C GLY A 192 -39.63 21.39 1.04
N GLN A 193 -39.44 22.33 0.13
CA GLN A 193 -39.68 23.72 0.39
C GLN A 193 -41.20 23.89 0.52
N THR A 194 -41.70 24.03 1.75
CA THR A 194 -43.03 24.48 2.04
C THR A 194 -43.10 25.98 1.63
N PRO A 195 -43.99 26.38 0.72
CA PRO A 195 -44.20 27.81 0.49
C PRO A 195 -45.00 28.38 1.66
N GLY A 196 -44.42 29.32 2.39
CA GLY A 196 -45.08 30.21 3.33
C GLY A 196 -45.59 31.47 2.62
#